data_3ed07a04624a4e05b9d2edd53bd785a3
#
_entry.id   3ed07a04624a4e05b9d2edd53bd785a3
#
_cell.length_a   1.000
_cell.length_b   1.000
_cell.length_c   1.000
_cell.angle_alpha   90.00
_cell.angle_beta   90.00
_cell.angle_gamma   90.00
#
_symmetry.space_group_name_H-M   'P 1'
#
loop_
_entity.id
_entity.type
_entity.pdbx_description
1 polymer ?
#
loop_
_entity_poly.entity_id
_entity_poly.type
_entity_poly.pdbx_seq_one_letter_code
_entity_poly.pdbx_strand_id
1 'polypeptide(L)'
;MDRIAMLNEMVAQDPNNSFARYGLAMEYSNSGQLEQAIEEFRILLLSDPDYTAGYFMAAQTLVKAGKQDEARQMLQSGITVAQRKRDAHSESEMQAMLDEII
;
A
#
# COMPACT_ATOMS: atom_id res chain seq x y z
N MET A 1 -21.87 2.79 12.15
CA MET A 1 -21.10 3.10 10.93
C MET A 1 -19.92 2.16 10.88
N ASP A 2 -19.71 1.48 9.78
CA ASP A 2 -18.58 0.59 9.66
C ASP A 2 -17.28 1.38 9.38
N ARG A 3 -16.13 0.70 9.47
CA ARG A 3 -14.83 1.36 9.33
C ARG A 3 -14.62 1.92 7.91
N ILE A 4 -15.08 1.20 6.90
CA ILE A 4 -14.92 1.65 5.51
C ILE A 4 -15.69 2.95 5.29
N ALA A 5 -16.95 3.01 5.74
CA ALA A 5 -17.75 4.23 5.60
C ALA A 5 -17.12 5.41 6.34
N MET A 6 -16.64 5.16 7.56
CA MET A 6 -15.99 6.20 8.37
C MET A 6 -14.72 6.72 7.71
N LEU A 7 -13.88 5.81 7.20
CA LEU A 7 -12.62 6.19 6.56
C LEU A 7 -12.86 6.89 5.21
N ASN A 8 -13.88 6.47 4.46
CA ASN A 8 -14.29 7.18 3.24
C ASN A 8 -14.66 8.62 3.55
N GLU A 9 -15.41 8.84 4.62
CA GLU A 9 -15.78 10.18 5.03
C GLU A 9 -14.57 11.03 5.41
N MET A 10 -13.61 10.44 6.14
CA MET A 10 -12.37 11.14 6.50
C MET A 10 -11.56 11.53 5.26
N VAL A 11 -11.44 10.64 4.30
CA VAL A 11 -10.73 10.91 3.04
C VAL A 11 -11.46 11.95 2.20
N ALA A 12 -12.81 11.94 2.21
CA ALA A 12 -13.60 12.94 1.50
C ALA A 12 -13.39 14.34 2.07
N GLN A 13 -13.28 14.44 3.40
CA GLN A 13 -13.06 15.72 4.07
C GLN A 13 -11.62 16.22 3.93
N ASP A 14 -10.66 15.31 3.87
CA ASP A 14 -9.24 15.64 3.72
C ASP A 14 -8.57 14.62 2.79
N PRO A 15 -8.60 14.88 1.47
CA PRO A 15 -8.02 13.92 0.50
C PRO A 15 -6.51 13.72 0.65
N ASN A 16 -5.82 14.61 1.36
CA ASN A 16 -4.38 14.49 1.59
C ASN A 16 -4.04 13.80 2.90
N ASN A 17 -5.04 13.27 3.60
CA ASN A 17 -4.80 12.51 4.84
C ASN A 17 -4.31 11.12 4.48
N SER A 18 -2.98 10.96 4.42
CA SER A 18 -2.34 9.70 4.03
C SER A 18 -2.70 8.56 4.98
N PHE A 19 -2.73 8.83 6.28
CA PHE A 19 -3.05 7.82 7.28
C PHE A 19 -4.46 7.27 7.09
N ALA A 20 -5.43 8.16 6.84
CA ALA A 20 -6.82 7.74 6.63
C ALA A 20 -6.95 6.92 5.33
N ARG A 21 -6.28 7.34 4.26
CA ARG A 21 -6.33 6.60 2.99
C ARG A 21 -5.65 5.24 3.10
N TYR A 22 -4.52 5.20 3.81
CA TYR A 22 -3.86 3.92 4.11
C TYR A 22 -4.80 2.98 4.87
N GLY A 23 -5.47 3.50 5.91
CA GLY A 23 -6.45 2.73 6.67
C GLY A 23 -7.59 2.22 5.80
N LEU A 24 -8.10 3.06 4.91
CA LEU A 24 -9.16 2.68 3.96
C LEU A 24 -8.71 1.55 3.05
N ALA A 25 -7.51 1.68 2.47
CA ALA A 25 -6.96 0.64 1.61
C ALA A 25 -6.82 -0.68 2.35
N MET A 26 -6.35 -0.64 3.60
CA MET A 26 -6.19 -1.82 4.44
C MET A 26 -7.53 -2.50 4.73
N GLU A 27 -8.57 -1.72 5.02
CA GLU A 27 -9.91 -2.28 5.28
C GLU A 27 -10.48 -2.92 4.02
N TYR A 28 -10.32 -2.31 2.86
CA TYR A 28 -10.72 -2.93 1.60
C TYR A 28 -9.98 -4.25 1.38
N SER A 29 -8.67 -4.26 1.59
CA SER A 29 -7.87 -5.47 1.42
C SER A 29 -8.33 -6.58 2.37
N ASN A 30 -8.55 -6.25 3.63
CA ASN A 30 -8.97 -7.22 4.65
C ASN A 30 -10.36 -7.78 4.39
N SER A 31 -11.23 -7.02 3.74
CA SER A 31 -12.59 -7.47 3.42
C SER A 31 -12.69 -8.14 2.04
N GLY A 32 -11.57 -8.35 1.37
CA GLY A 32 -11.52 -9.02 0.08
C GLY A 32 -11.84 -8.13 -1.12
N GLN A 33 -12.01 -6.83 -0.90
CA GLN A 33 -12.27 -5.87 -1.96
C GLN A 33 -10.94 -5.39 -2.54
N LEU A 34 -10.25 -6.29 -3.23
CA LEU A 34 -8.85 -6.12 -3.61
C LEU A 34 -8.65 -5.01 -4.63
N GLU A 35 -9.55 -4.87 -5.61
CA GLU A 35 -9.42 -3.83 -6.64
C GLU A 35 -9.57 -2.43 -6.03
N GLN A 36 -10.53 -2.26 -5.11
CA GLN A 36 -10.68 -0.99 -4.39
C GLN A 36 -9.44 -0.69 -3.55
N ALA A 37 -8.90 -1.71 -2.87
CA ALA A 37 -7.68 -1.54 -2.07
C ALA A 37 -6.50 -1.09 -2.93
N ILE A 38 -6.30 -1.74 -4.07
CA ILE A 38 -5.21 -1.41 -4.99
C ILE A 38 -5.34 0.05 -5.46
N GLU A 39 -6.54 0.48 -5.81
CA GLU A 39 -6.77 1.86 -6.24
C GLU A 39 -6.44 2.86 -5.15
N GLU A 40 -6.86 2.59 -3.91
CA GLU A 40 -6.55 3.49 -2.79
C GLU A 40 -5.05 3.56 -2.50
N PHE A 41 -4.35 2.44 -2.60
CA PHE A 41 -2.89 2.44 -2.47
C PHE A 41 -2.23 3.25 -3.57
N ARG A 42 -2.70 3.15 -4.82
CA ARG A 42 -2.15 3.95 -5.92
C ARG A 42 -2.31 5.44 -5.67
N ILE A 43 -3.49 5.87 -5.26
CA ILE A 43 -3.77 7.27 -4.96
C ILE A 43 -2.87 7.74 -3.80
N LEU A 44 -2.76 6.93 -2.75
CA LEU A 44 -1.90 7.23 -1.61
C LEU A 44 -0.46 7.50 -2.05
N LEU A 45 0.10 6.60 -2.85
CA LEU A 45 1.52 6.67 -3.21
C LEU A 45 1.81 7.73 -4.27
N LEU A 46 0.79 8.17 -5.02
CA LEU A 46 0.92 9.33 -5.91
C LEU A 46 1.01 10.63 -5.09
N SER A 47 0.22 10.76 -4.03
CA SER A 47 0.18 11.97 -3.22
C SER A 47 1.25 11.97 -2.13
N ASP A 48 1.70 10.80 -1.69
CA ASP A 48 2.67 10.65 -0.60
C ASP A 48 3.66 9.51 -0.95
N PRO A 49 4.58 9.76 -1.89
CA PRO A 49 5.48 8.71 -2.36
C PRO A 49 6.49 8.21 -1.33
N ASP A 50 6.60 8.87 -0.19
CA ASP A 50 7.49 8.43 0.90
C ASP A 50 6.77 7.61 1.96
N TYR A 51 5.49 7.27 1.75
CA TYR A 51 4.72 6.47 2.70
C TYR A 51 5.13 5.00 2.58
N THR A 52 6.21 4.62 3.23
CA THR A 52 6.89 3.35 3.03
C THR A 52 5.98 2.13 3.25
N ALA A 53 5.17 2.14 4.31
CA ALA A 53 4.26 1.04 4.61
C ALA A 53 3.26 0.79 3.48
N GLY A 54 2.92 1.83 2.72
CA GLY A 54 1.99 1.72 1.60
C GLY A 54 2.50 0.79 0.50
N TYR A 55 3.78 0.82 0.20
CA TYR A 55 4.36 -0.04 -0.82
C TYR A 55 4.29 -1.51 -0.42
N PHE A 56 4.63 -1.82 0.82
CA PHE A 56 4.60 -3.19 1.31
C PHE A 56 3.19 -3.76 1.28
N MET A 57 2.23 -3.02 1.81
CA MET A 57 0.84 -3.48 1.89
C MET A 57 0.17 -3.51 0.51
N ALA A 58 0.51 -2.57 -0.36
CA ALA A 58 0.05 -2.60 -1.75
C ALA A 58 0.56 -3.87 -2.45
N ALA A 59 1.83 -4.22 -2.24
CA ALA A 59 2.41 -5.42 -2.84
C ALA A 59 1.71 -6.69 -2.33
N GLN A 60 1.44 -6.77 -1.02
CA GLN A 60 0.69 -7.91 -0.47
C GLN A 60 -0.68 -8.04 -1.12
N THR A 61 -1.37 -6.92 -1.28
CA THR A 61 -2.69 -6.90 -1.91
C THR A 61 -2.62 -7.33 -3.37
N LEU A 62 -1.60 -6.87 -4.09
CA LEU A 62 -1.39 -7.25 -5.49
C LEU A 62 -1.12 -8.75 -5.64
N VAL A 63 -0.35 -9.33 -4.72
CA VAL A 63 -0.11 -10.78 -4.71
C VAL A 63 -1.42 -11.54 -4.49
N LYS A 64 -2.24 -11.10 -3.53
CA LYS A 64 -3.55 -11.70 -3.27
C LYS A 64 -4.45 -11.62 -4.51
N ALA A 65 -4.34 -10.55 -5.27
CA ALA A 65 -5.14 -10.35 -6.48
C ALA A 65 -4.59 -11.10 -7.71
N GLY A 66 -3.48 -11.83 -7.55
CA GLY A 66 -2.85 -12.55 -8.65
C GLY A 66 -2.03 -11.68 -9.59
N LYS A 67 -1.70 -10.45 -9.16
CA LYS A 67 -0.97 -9.46 -9.98
C LYS A 67 0.50 -9.41 -9.57
N GLN A 68 1.21 -10.51 -9.77
CA GLN A 68 2.58 -10.67 -9.28
C GLN A 68 3.58 -9.72 -9.94
N ASP A 69 3.44 -9.44 -11.23
CA ASP A 69 4.34 -8.52 -11.92
C ASP A 69 4.22 -7.10 -11.35
N GLU A 70 2.99 -6.63 -11.11
CA GLU A 70 2.77 -5.33 -10.50
C GLU A 70 3.27 -5.31 -9.04
N ALA A 71 3.11 -6.42 -8.32
CA ALA A 71 3.62 -6.53 -6.95
C ALA A 71 5.14 -6.40 -6.93
N ARG A 72 5.82 -7.03 -7.88
CA ARG A 72 7.27 -6.95 -8.00
C ARG A 72 7.72 -5.50 -8.22
N GLN A 73 7.06 -4.80 -9.13
CA GLN A 73 7.36 -3.39 -9.41
C GLN A 73 7.11 -2.51 -8.17
N MET A 74 6.02 -2.78 -7.46
CA MET A 74 5.67 -2.05 -6.24
C MET A 74 6.75 -2.23 -5.17
N LEU A 75 7.25 -3.45 -5.00
CA LEU A 75 8.31 -3.73 -4.05
C LEU A 75 9.64 -3.07 -4.44
N GLN A 76 9.97 -3.07 -5.72
CA GLN A 76 11.19 -2.40 -6.18
C GLN A 76 11.14 -0.91 -5.89
N SER A 77 10.00 -0.28 -6.15
CA SER A 77 9.80 1.14 -5.83
C SER A 77 9.89 1.40 -4.32
N GLY A 78 9.26 0.54 -3.52
CA GLY A 78 9.27 0.67 -2.07
C GLY A 78 10.66 0.48 -1.48
N ILE A 79 11.43 -0.46 -2.02
CA ILE A 79 12.82 -0.68 -1.58
C ILE A 79 13.66 0.58 -1.84
N THR A 80 13.50 1.18 -3.01
CA THR A 80 14.21 2.43 -3.34
C THR A 80 13.87 3.55 -2.36
N VAL A 81 12.59 3.69 -2.01
CA VAL A 81 12.14 4.69 -1.03
C VAL A 81 12.73 4.38 0.36
N ALA A 82 12.69 3.11 0.79
CA ALA A 82 13.23 2.71 2.08
C ALA A 82 14.74 2.98 2.17
N GLN A 83 15.47 2.71 1.10
CA GLN A 83 16.91 3.00 1.04
C GLN A 83 17.18 4.48 1.19
N ARG A 84 16.43 5.31 0.47
CA ARG A 84 16.58 6.76 0.53
C ARG A 84 16.29 7.30 1.93
N LYS A 85 15.31 6.71 2.61
CA LYS A 85 14.93 7.10 3.97
C LYS A 85 15.78 6.44 5.03
N ARG A 86 16.68 5.54 4.65
CA ARG A 86 17.52 4.75 5.56
C ARG A 86 16.68 3.92 6.53
N ASP A 87 15.57 3.37 6.01
CA ASP A 87 14.67 2.50 6.76
C ASP A 87 15.03 1.04 6.45
N ALA A 88 16.05 0.54 7.15
CA ALA A 88 16.59 -0.79 6.90
C ALA A 88 15.59 -1.90 7.18
N HIS A 89 14.70 -1.71 8.15
CA HIS A 89 13.68 -2.70 8.48
C HIS A 89 12.70 -2.88 7.33
N SER A 90 12.16 -1.78 6.81
CA SER A 90 11.22 -1.83 5.68
C SER A 90 11.90 -2.36 4.42
N GLU A 91 13.13 -1.96 4.17
CA GLU A 91 13.90 -2.46 3.03
C GLU A 91 14.05 -3.98 3.10
N SER A 92 14.42 -4.50 4.26
CA SER A 92 14.62 -5.92 4.48
C SER A 92 13.32 -6.72 4.31
N GLU A 93 12.21 -6.22 4.84
CA GLU A 93 10.90 -6.87 4.70
C GLU A 93 10.46 -6.92 3.23
N MET A 94 10.62 -5.83 2.50
CA MET A 94 10.23 -5.77 1.10
C MET A 94 11.14 -6.63 0.23
N GLN A 95 12.43 -6.67 0.53
CA GLN A 95 13.36 -7.53 -0.20
C GLN A 95 13.01 -9.01 0.01
N ALA A 96 12.66 -9.39 1.24
CA ALA A 96 12.27 -10.77 1.54
C ALA A 96 11.01 -11.16 0.74
N MET A 97 10.02 -10.28 0.67
CA MET A 97 8.82 -10.54 -0.12
C MET A 97 9.15 -10.64 -1.61
N LEU A 98 10.00 -9.74 -2.12
CA LEU A 98 10.40 -9.76 -3.52
C LEU A 98 11.10 -11.07 -3.88
N ASP A 99 11.95 -11.59 -2.98
CA ASP A 99 12.65 -12.84 -3.20
C ASP A 99 11.71 -14.05 -3.28
N GLU A 100 10.54 -13.96 -2.65
CA GLU A 100 9.52 -15.00 -2.68
C GLU A 100 8.67 -14.98 -3.96
N ILE A 101 8.64 -13.85 -4.66
CA ILE A 101 7.87 -13.70 -5.91
C ILE A 101 8.77 -14.11 -7.07
N ILE A 102 8.47 -15.23 -7.66
CA ILE A 102 9.28 -15.78 -8.76
C ILE A 102 8.66 -15.44 -10.12
#